data_c6cded63b8887cb583792128421ac459
#
_entry.id   c6cded63b8887cb583792128421ac459
#
_cell.length_a   1.000
_cell.length_b   1.000
_cell.length_c   1.000
_cell.angle_alpha   90.00
_cell.angle_beta   90.00
_cell.angle_gamma   90.00
#
_symmetry.space_group_name_H-M   'P 1'
#
loop_
_entity.id
_entity.type
_entity.pdbx_description
1 polymer ?
#
loop_
_entity_poly.entity_id
_entity_poly.type
_entity_poly.pdbx_seq_one_letter_code
_entity_poly.pdbx_strand_id
1 'polypeptide(L)'
;CERSEPNLRDVLADLDGPAVVTPLLLASAYHARTDIPAVVAESAAGRRGDIVQADTLGEDPRLVRVLAQRLAELGGPEPETAVLVVAVGSSHPAANAATETLAGALVGNWAAVRVAYATTEPSVVDGIAGLRRAGARRIALAPWFIAPGRITDRVAEIAAAENVEMARPLGAHHLVAETVLDRFHRAAAARLAA
;
A
#
# COMPACT_ATOMS: atom_id res chain seq x y z
N CYS A 1 -14.03 -1.50 2.76
CA CYS A 1 -15.13 -0.64 3.22
C CYS A 1 -16.50 -1.12 2.77
N GLU A 2 -16.67 -1.71 1.58
CA GLU A 2 -17.98 -2.14 1.08
C GLU A 2 -18.34 -3.60 1.46
N ARG A 3 -17.39 -4.36 2.01
CA ARG A 3 -17.56 -5.80 2.27
C ARG A 3 -17.28 -6.20 3.72
N SER A 4 -17.13 -5.23 4.61
CA SER A 4 -16.89 -5.46 6.04
C SER A 4 -17.72 -4.47 6.87
N GLU A 5 -18.17 -4.91 8.00
CA GLU A 5 -18.90 -4.11 8.99
C GLU A 5 -17.90 -3.46 9.98
N PRO A 6 -18.15 -2.23 10.43
CA PRO A 6 -19.13 -1.31 9.87
C PRO A 6 -18.69 -0.79 8.48
N ASN A 7 -19.62 -0.65 7.56
CA ASN A 7 -19.30 -0.04 6.26
C ASN A 7 -19.24 1.50 6.37
N LEU A 8 -18.57 2.16 5.43
CA LEU A 8 -18.38 3.61 5.46
C LEU A 8 -19.73 4.37 5.40
N ARG A 9 -20.69 3.88 4.63
CA ARG A 9 -22.01 4.52 4.45
C ARG A 9 -22.78 4.59 5.76
N ASP A 10 -22.79 3.50 6.53
CA ASP A 10 -23.49 3.44 7.81
C ASP A 10 -22.82 4.37 8.83
N VAL A 11 -21.50 4.34 8.93
CA VAL A 11 -20.75 5.25 9.80
C VAL A 11 -21.02 6.72 9.47
N LEU A 12 -21.07 7.07 8.18
CA LEU A 12 -21.34 8.45 7.75
C LEU A 12 -22.81 8.87 7.97
N ALA A 13 -23.75 7.91 8.02
CA ALA A 13 -25.15 8.19 8.31
C ALA A 13 -25.37 8.62 9.78
N ASP A 14 -24.59 8.04 10.69
CA ASP A 14 -24.69 8.28 12.13
C ASP A 14 -23.81 9.46 12.62
N LEU A 15 -23.10 10.14 11.71
CA LEU A 15 -22.20 11.24 12.08
C LEU A 15 -22.96 12.55 12.31
N ASP A 16 -22.82 13.07 13.52
CA ASP A 16 -23.24 14.41 13.92
C ASP A 16 -22.00 15.35 13.98
N GLY A 17 -21.72 16.05 12.87
CA GLY A 17 -20.68 17.08 12.82
C GLY A 17 -19.50 16.77 11.92
N PRO A 18 -18.43 17.58 12.04
CA PRO A 18 -17.27 17.51 11.14
C PRO A 18 -16.45 16.25 11.33
N ALA A 19 -16.02 15.65 10.18
CA ALA A 19 -15.19 14.45 10.20
C ALA A 19 -14.12 14.46 9.09
N VAL A 20 -13.08 13.67 9.27
CA VAL A 20 -12.07 13.38 8.26
C VAL A 20 -12.09 11.89 7.96
N VAL A 21 -12.32 11.55 6.70
CA VAL A 21 -12.17 10.17 6.20
C VAL A 21 -10.73 9.99 5.77
N THR A 22 -9.98 9.14 6.47
CA THR A 22 -8.58 8.85 6.15
C THR A 22 -8.47 7.46 5.51
N PRO A 23 -8.25 7.37 4.18
CA PRO A 23 -8.15 6.09 3.50
C PRO A 23 -6.88 5.32 3.92
N LEU A 24 -7.02 4.11 4.45
CA LEU A 24 -5.90 3.20 4.70
C LEU A 24 -5.51 2.48 3.41
N LEU A 25 -5.20 3.24 2.37
CA LEU A 25 -4.83 2.78 1.05
C LEU A 25 -3.42 3.25 0.70
N LEU A 26 -2.59 2.36 0.17
CA LEU A 26 -1.23 2.68 -0.27
C LEU A 26 -1.22 3.40 -1.62
N ALA A 27 -2.16 3.10 -2.52
CA ALA A 27 -2.22 3.70 -3.84
C ALA A 27 -3.44 4.62 -4.00
N SER A 28 -3.26 5.76 -4.65
CA SER A 28 -4.36 6.64 -5.07
C SER A 28 -4.99 6.10 -6.36
N ALA A 29 -5.74 5.01 -6.23
CA ALA A 29 -6.42 4.32 -7.31
C ALA A 29 -7.94 4.54 -7.25
N TYR A 30 -8.71 3.72 -7.97
CA TYR A 30 -10.16 3.88 -8.14
C TYR A 30 -10.91 4.07 -6.82
N HIS A 31 -10.63 3.23 -5.80
CA HIS A 31 -11.33 3.33 -4.51
C HIS A 31 -11.12 4.68 -3.81
N ALA A 32 -9.91 5.22 -3.84
CA ALA A 32 -9.62 6.50 -3.22
C ALA A 32 -10.20 7.69 -3.98
N ARG A 33 -10.25 7.60 -5.32
CA ARG A 33 -10.60 8.71 -6.21
C ARG A 33 -12.06 8.75 -6.63
N THR A 34 -12.75 7.63 -6.54
CA THR A 34 -14.13 7.49 -7.04
C THR A 34 -15.07 6.97 -5.97
N ASP A 35 -14.81 5.79 -5.39
CA ASP A 35 -15.77 5.16 -4.49
C ASP A 35 -15.95 5.93 -3.17
N ILE A 36 -14.84 6.27 -2.50
CA ILE A 36 -14.91 7.00 -1.23
C ILE A 36 -15.54 8.40 -1.42
N PRO A 37 -15.12 9.23 -2.40
CA PRO A 37 -15.77 10.52 -2.66
C PRO A 37 -17.26 10.38 -2.96
N ALA A 38 -17.68 9.37 -3.72
CA ALA A 38 -19.09 9.13 -4.03
C ALA A 38 -19.89 8.84 -2.75
N VAL A 39 -19.40 7.93 -1.90
CA VAL A 39 -20.07 7.60 -0.63
C VAL A 39 -20.14 8.82 0.30
N VAL A 40 -19.08 9.63 0.36
CA VAL A 40 -19.08 10.88 1.13
C VAL A 40 -20.12 11.85 0.60
N ALA A 41 -20.15 12.09 -0.72
CA ALA A 41 -21.09 13.03 -1.34
C ALA A 41 -22.57 12.61 -1.17
N GLU A 42 -22.86 11.32 -1.09
CA GLU A 42 -24.19 10.78 -0.86
C GLU A 42 -24.66 10.94 0.60
N SER A 43 -23.73 11.09 1.55
CA SER A 43 -24.07 11.25 2.97
C SER A 43 -24.65 12.63 3.29
N ALA A 44 -25.46 12.76 4.34
CA ALA A 44 -26.01 14.04 4.78
C ALA A 44 -24.90 15.01 5.23
N ALA A 45 -23.91 14.51 5.97
CA ALA A 45 -22.77 15.29 6.43
C ALA A 45 -21.86 15.73 5.27
N GLY A 46 -21.68 14.88 4.24
CA GLY A 46 -20.93 15.22 3.03
C GLY A 46 -21.62 16.34 2.23
N ARG A 47 -22.93 16.29 2.08
CA ARG A 47 -23.70 17.36 1.41
C ARG A 47 -23.63 18.71 2.14
N ARG A 48 -23.43 18.72 3.45
CA ARG A 48 -23.22 19.96 4.23
C ARG A 48 -21.76 20.46 4.18
N GLY A 49 -20.83 19.71 3.56
CA GLY A 49 -19.41 20.03 3.57
C GLY A 49 -18.70 19.73 4.91
N ASP A 50 -19.34 18.93 5.77
CA ASP A 50 -18.78 18.58 7.09
C ASP A 50 -17.68 17.53 7.01
N ILE A 51 -17.56 16.80 5.89
CA ILE A 51 -16.62 15.72 5.72
C ILE A 51 -15.52 16.09 4.74
N VAL A 52 -14.28 15.87 5.11
CA VAL A 52 -13.11 15.98 4.25
C VAL A 52 -12.46 14.60 4.11
N GLN A 53 -12.05 14.25 2.90
CA GLN A 53 -11.24 13.07 2.66
C GLN A 53 -9.76 13.45 2.68
N ALA A 54 -8.98 12.75 3.50
CA ALA A 54 -7.53 12.84 3.49
C ALA A 54 -6.93 12.10 2.29
N ASP A 55 -5.69 12.43 1.95
CA ASP A 55 -4.92 11.69 0.96
C ASP A 55 -4.70 10.24 1.39
N THR A 56 -4.42 9.36 0.41
CA THR A 56 -3.94 8.01 0.67
C THR A 56 -2.57 8.05 1.35
N LEU A 57 -2.13 6.92 1.90
CA LEU A 57 -0.82 6.82 2.56
C LEU A 57 0.33 7.00 1.54
N GLY A 58 0.15 6.50 0.32
CA GLY A 58 1.12 6.62 -0.76
C GLY A 58 2.45 5.92 -0.46
N GLU A 59 3.46 6.28 -1.21
CA GLU A 59 4.84 5.80 -1.08
C GLU A 59 5.63 6.63 -0.04
N ASP A 60 5.01 6.86 1.12
CA ASP A 60 5.62 7.65 2.21
C ASP A 60 6.93 7.02 2.69
N PRO A 61 8.01 7.80 2.87
CA PRO A 61 9.31 7.28 3.32
C PRO A 61 9.25 6.50 4.64
N ARG A 62 8.30 6.80 5.53
CA ARG A 62 8.09 6.04 6.78
C ARG A 62 7.65 4.62 6.48
N LEU A 63 6.76 4.44 5.48
CA LEU A 63 6.29 3.11 5.07
C LEU A 63 7.38 2.32 4.34
N VAL A 64 8.20 2.99 3.52
CA VAL A 64 9.40 2.37 2.92
C VAL A 64 10.36 1.86 3.99
N ARG A 65 10.55 2.63 5.07
CA ARG A 65 11.35 2.21 6.23
C ARG A 65 10.77 0.96 6.91
N VAL A 66 9.44 0.89 7.05
CA VAL A 66 8.78 -0.33 7.57
C VAL A 66 9.05 -1.51 6.65
N LEU A 67 8.91 -1.34 5.33
CA LEU A 67 9.18 -2.41 4.36
C LEU A 67 10.63 -2.91 4.46
N ALA A 68 11.60 -1.99 4.60
CA ALA A 68 13.01 -2.34 4.81
C ALA A 68 13.23 -3.13 6.11
N GLN A 69 12.54 -2.77 7.20
CA GLN A 69 12.58 -3.53 8.46
C GLN A 69 11.98 -4.93 8.30
N ARG A 70 10.88 -5.07 7.54
CA ARG A 70 10.29 -6.39 7.25
C ARG A 70 11.25 -7.28 6.45
N LEU A 71 11.98 -6.71 5.50
CA LEU A 71 13.02 -7.44 4.76
C LEU A 71 14.20 -7.82 5.67
N ALA A 72 14.57 -6.96 6.62
CA ALA A 72 15.63 -7.27 7.58
C ALA A 72 15.29 -8.47 8.48
N GLU A 73 14.02 -8.76 8.72
CA GLU A 73 13.56 -9.95 9.46
C GLU A 73 13.90 -11.26 8.71
N LEU A 74 14.13 -11.21 7.38
CA LEU A 74 14.55 -12.35 6.54
C LEU A 74 16.08 -12.49 6.44
N GLY A 75 16.89 -11.64 7.07
CA GLY A 75 18.34 -11.66 7.04
C GLY A 75 18.99 -10.36 6.56
N GLY A 76 18.16 -9.37 6.14
CA GLY A 76 18.64 -8.03 5.76
C GLY A 76 19.24 -7.94 4.34
N PRO A 77 19.78 -6.77 3.99
CA PRO A 77 20.33 -6.54 2.66
C PRO A 77 21.65 -7.29 2.49
N GLU A 78 21.68 -8.16 1.48
CA GLU A 78 22.86 -8.90 1.04
C GLU A 78 23.11 -8.67 -0.44
N PRO A 79 24.39 -8.57 -0.90
CA PRO A 79 24.73 -8.30 -2.30
C PRO A 79 24.25 -9.36 -3.29
N GLU A 80 23.93 -10.55 -2.81
CA GLU A 80 23.41 -11.66 -3.64
C GLU A 80 21.90 -11.79 -3.61
N THR A 81 21.21 -11.02 -2.74
CA THR A 81 19.76 -11.04 -2.61
C THR A 81 19.12 -9.94 -3.47
N ALA A 82 18.24 -10.32 -4.36
CA ALA A 82 17.37 -9.39 -5.07
C ALA A 82 16.01 -9.25 -4.35
N VAL A 83 15.44 -8.07 -4.40
CA VAL A 83 14.13 -7.78 -3.82
C VAL A 83 13.09 -7.60 -4.91
N LEU A 84 11.96 -8.28 -4.79
CA LEU A 84 10.77 -8.02 -5.57
C LEU A 84 9.71 -7.39 -4.69
N VAL A 85 9.49 -6.09 -4.83
CA VAL A 85 8.37 -5.39 -4.19
C VAL A 85 7.09 -5.84 -4.88
N VAL A 86 6.14 -6.33 -4.11
CA VAL A 86 4.85 -6.82 -4.64
C VAL A 86 3.73 -5.93 -4.15
N ALA A 87 3.07 -5.24 -5.07
CA ALA A 87 1.89 -4.41 -4.80
C ALA A 87 0.61 -5.04 -5.39
N VAL A 88 -0.54 -4.46 -5.09
CA VAL A 88 -1.81 -4.93 -5.69
C VAL A 88 -1.79 -4.79 -7.20
N GLY A 89 -1.36 -3.65 -7.69
CA GLY A 89 -1.52 -3.23 -9.07
C GLY A 89 -2.81 -2.45 -9.32
N SER A 90 -2.79 -1.60 -10.32
CA SER A 90 -3.92 -0.73 -10.66
C SER A 90 -4.09 -0.66 -12.18
N SER A 91 -5.33 -0.48 -12.63
CA SER A 91 -5.62 -0.10 -14.02
C SER A 91 -5.23 1.36 -14.34
N HIS A 92 -4.86 2.16 -13.33
CA HIS A 92 -4.40 3.53 -13.48
C HIS A 92 -2.87 3.57 -13.58
N PRO A 93 -2.28 3.90 -14.75
CA PRO A 93 -0.82 3.88 -14.93
C PRO A 93 -0.05 4.77 -13.95
N ALA A 94 -0.61 5.93 -13.60
CA ALA A 94 0.03 6.85 -12.64
C ALA A 94 0.16 6.24 -11.23
N ALA A 95 -0.78 5.39 -10.79
CA ALA A 95 -0.69 4.71 -9.51
C ALA A 95 0.41 3.64 -9.51
N ASN A 96 0.57 2.92 -10.62
CA ASN A 96 1.66 1.94 -10.77
C ASN A 96 3.01 2.66 -10.87
N ALA A 97 3.11 3.77 -11.63
CA ALA A 97 4.33 4.56 -11.73
C ALA A 97 4.78 5.11 -10.36
N ALA A 98 3.84 5.55 -9.51
CA ALA A 98 4.17 5.94 -8.14
C ALA A 98 4.77 4.75 -7.36
N THR A 99 4.13 3.58 -7.43
CA THR A 99 4.62 2.36 -6.76
C THR A 99 5.99 1.92 -7.28
N GLU A 100 6.30 2.12 -8.57
CA GLU A 100 7.62 1.80 -9.13
C GLU A 100 8.76 2.60 -8.50
N THR A 101 8.48 3.78 -7.93
CA THR A 101 9.49 4.58 -7.21
C THR A 101 10.05 3.85 -5.99
N LEU A 102 9.33 2.87 -5.44
CA LEU A 102 9.77 2.05 -4.31
C LEU A 102 11.08 1.30 -4.63
N ALA A 103 11.30 0.91 -5.88
CA ALA A 103 12.53 0.23 -6.29
C ALA A 103 13.76 1.10 -6.02
N GLY A 104 13.67 2.41 -6.26
CA GLY A 104 14.75 3.36 -5.96
C GLY A 104 14.79 3.82 -4.50
N ALA A 105 13.66 3.71 -3.79
CA ALA A 105 13.56 4.14 -2.41
C ALA A 105 14.05 3.09 -1.39
N LEU A 106 14.06 1.80 -1.75
CA LEU A 106 14.63 0.72 -0.95
C LEU A 106 16.16 0.76 -1.05
N VAL A 107 16.73 1.69 -0.31
CA VAL A 107 18.20 1.83 -0.22
C VAL A 107 18.78 0.66 0.57
N GLY A 108 19.85 0.07 0.03
CA GLY A 108 20.55 -1.05 0.67
C GLY A 108 21.48 -1.74 -0.33
N ASN A 109 22.25 -2.68 0.18
CA ASN A 109 23.17 -3.46 -0.64
C ASN A 109 22.46 -4.69 -1.22
N TRP A 110 21.46 -4.45 -2.09
CA TRP A 110 20.70 -5.48 -2.78
C TRP A 110 21.28 -5.76 -4.16
N ALA A 111 21.22 -7.00 -4.63
CA ALA A 111 21.63 -7.35 -6.00
C ALA A 111 20.79 -6.59 -7.05
N ALA A 112 19.51 -6.46 -6.80
CA ALA A 112 18.55 -5.68 -7.59
C ALA A 112 17.29 -5.44 -6.78
N VAL A 113 16.54 -4.38 -7.11
CA VAL A 113 15.19 -4.16 -6.62
C VAL A 113 14.27 -3.95 -7.82
N ARG A 114 13.15 -4.67 -7.86
CA ARG A 114 12.11 -4.53 -8.90
C ARG A 114 10.72 -4.49 -8.26
N VAL A 115 9.74 -4.06 -9.03
CA VAL A 115 8.33 -4.06 -8.66
C VAL A 115 7.56 -5.03 -9.54
N ALA A 116 6.61 -5.73 -8.95
CA ALA A 116 5.62 -6.56 -9.63
C ALA A 116 4.25 -6.42 -8.97
N TYR A 117 3.22 -6.90 -9.62
CA TYR A 117 1.85 -6.70 -9.18
C TYR A 117 1.11 -8.02 -9.02
N ALA A 118 0.22 -8.07 -8.04
CA ALA A 118 -0.60 -9.25 -7.78
C ALA A 118 -1.79 -9.39 -8.75
N THR A 119 -2.22 -8.29 -9.38
CA THR A 119 -3.44 -8.27 -10.22
C THR A 119 -3.24 -7.71 -11.62
N THR A 120 -2.05 -7.19 -11.94
CA THR A 120 -1.69 -6.63 -13.26
C THR A 120 -0.27 -7.03 -13.63
N GLU A 121 0.19 -6.66 -14.82
CA GLU A 121 1.56 -6.87 -15.29
C GLU A 121 2.53 -5.74 -14.83
N PRO A 122 3.82 -6.06 -14.63
CA PRO A 122 4.38 -7.41 -14.64
C PRO A 122 3.90 -8.25 -13.45
N SER A 123 3.56 -9.52 -13.68
CA SER A 123 3.07 -10.41 -12.63
C SER A 123 4.19 -10.76 -11.63
N VAL A 124 3.81 -11.30 -10.47
CA VAL A 124 4.79 -11.74 -9.45
C VAL A 124 5.70 -12.83 -10.02
N VAL A 125 5.13 -13.78 -10.79
CA VAL A 125 5.89 -14.87 -11.43
C VAL A 125 6.89 -14.31 -12.43
N ASP A 126 6.48 -13.35 -13.28
CA ASP A 126 7.36 -12.71 -14.26
C ASP A 126 8.47 -11.90 -13.59
N GLY A 127 8.15 -11.24 -12.49
CA GLY A 127 9.11 -10.50 -11.67
C GLY A 127 10.21 -11.43 -11.13
N ILE A 128 9.81 -12.56 -10.53
CA ILE A 128 10.74 -13.59 -10.04
C ILE A 128 11.60 -14.15 -11.18
N ALA A 129 10.96 -14.55 -12.29
CA ALA A 129 11.67 -15.08 -13.46
C ALA A 129 12.65 -14.04 -14.03
N GLY A 130 12.26 -12.76 -14.06
CA GLY A 130 13.11 -11.66 -14.51
C GLY A 130 14.33 -11.45 -13.63
N LEU A 131 14.19 -11.54 -12.31
CA LEU A 131 15.31 -11.46 -11.37
C LEU A 131 16.25 -12.66 -11.50
N ARG A 132 15.73 -13.88 -11.66
CA ARG A 132 16.55 -15.08 -11.91
C ARG A 132 17.35 -14.98 -13.21
N ARG A 133 16.73 -14.50 -14.30
CA ARG A 133 17.43 -14.26 -15.57
C ARG A 133 18.53 -13.18 -15.46
N ALA A 134 18.36 -12.24 -14.55
CA ALA A 134 19.38 -11.23 -14.25
C ALA A 134 20.49 -11.75 -13.33
N GLY A 135 20.47 -13.02 -12.92
CA GLY A 135 21.51 -13.66 -12.12
C GLY A 135 21.30 -13.60 -10.61
N ALA A 136 20.12 -13.21 -10.14
CA ALA A 136 19.81 -13.21 -8.70
C ALA A 136 19.87 -14.66 -8.16
N ARG A 137 20.70 -14.88 -7.16
CA ARG A 137 20.86 -16.17 -6.49
C ARG A 137 19.81 -16.39 -5.41
N ARG A 138 19.43 -15.32 -4.72
CA ARG A 138 18.41 -15.28 -3.70
C ARG A 138 17.41 -14.18 -4.04
N ILE A 139 16.14 -14.42 -3.81
CA ILE A 139 15.07 -13.45 -4.03
C ILE A 139 14.23 -13.37 -2.76
N ALA A 140 13.94 -12.16 -2.31
CA ALA A 140 13.00 -11.88 -1.23
C ALA A 140 11.81 -11.08 -1.76
N LEU A 141 10.59 -11.53 -1.49
CA LEU A 141 9.39 -10.76 -1.78
C LEU A 141 9.13 -9.74 -0.66
N ALA A 142 8.94 -8.50 -1.04
CA ALA A 142 8.61 -7.38 -0.17
C ALA A 142 7.16 -6.94 -0.40
N PRO A 143 6.18 -7.44 0.36
CA PRO A 143 4.78 -7.17 0.14
C PRO A 143 4.44 -5.73 0.52
N TRP A 144 4.09 -4.90 -0.47
CA TRP A 144 3.57 -3.55 -0.29
C TRP A 144 2.08 -3.60 0.01
N PHE A 145 1.75 -4.11 1.20
CA PHE A 145 0.39 -4.28 1.72
C PHE A 145 0.34 -3.86 3.18
N ILE A 146 -0.77 -3.26 3.61
CA ILE A 146 -0.94 -2.86 5.01
C ILE A 146 -1.15 -4.08 5.91
N ALA A 147 -1.97 -5.03 5.47
CA ALA A 147 -2.37 -6.18 6.29
C ALA A 147 -2.45 -7.46 5.45
N PRO A 148 -2.41 -8.63 6.10
CA PRO A 148 -2.74 -9.90 5.47
C PRO A 148 -4.17 -9.90 4.90
N GLY A 149 -4.40 -10.73 3.89
CA GLY A 149 -5.71 -10.90 3.25
C GLY A 149 -5.58 -11.72 1.97
N ARG A 150 -6.69 -11.98 1.29
CA ARG A 150 -6.78 -12.88 0.12
C ARG A 150 -5.72 -12.62 -0.96
N ILE A 151 -5.33 -11.36 -1.18
CA ILE A 151 -4.30 -11.03 -2.18
C ILE A 151 -2.91 -11.40 -1.65
N THR A 152 -2.60 -11.08 -0.40
CA THR A 152 -1.33 -11.46 0.22
C THR A 152 -1.19 -12.97 0.35
N ASP A 153 -2.29 -13.69 0.65
CA ASP A 153 -2.29 -15.16 0.74
C ASP A 153 -1.93 -15.76 -0.62
N ARG A 154 -2.53 -15.27 -1.71
CA ARG A 154 -2.20 -15.68 -3.07
C ARG A 154 -0.73 -15.38 -3.43
N VAL A 155 -0.19 -14.24 -3.01
CA VAL A 155 1.22 -13.92 -3.22
C VAL A 155 2.11 -14.87 -2.42
N ALA A 156 1.73 -15.24 -1.19
CA ALA A 156 2.44 -16.21 -0.37
C ALA A 156 2.43 -17.63 -0.99
N GLU A 157 1.31 -18.04 -1.59
CA GLU A 157 1.23 -19.30 -2.36
C GLU A 157 2.21 -19.30 -3.55
N ILE A 158 2.29 -18.18 -4.30
CA ILE A 158 3.27 -18.02 -5.39
C ILE A 158 4.70 -18.09 -4.83
N ALA A 159 4.98 -17.39 -3.73
CA ALA A 159 6.28 -17.40 -3.08
C ALA A 159 6.71 -18.83 -2.70
N ALA A 160 5.82 -19.60 -2.12
CA ALA A 160 6.05 -21.00 -1.76
C ALA A 160 6.29 -21.88 -2.99
N ALA A 161 5.47 -21.75 -4.03
CA ALA A 161 5.60 -22.50 -5.28
C ALA A 161 6.93 -22.19 -6.00
N GLU A 162 7.37 -20.95 -5.93
CA GLU A 162 8.64 -20.49 -6.52
C GLU A 162 9.84 -20.68 -5.58
N ASN A 163 9.64 -21.21 -4.37
CA ASN A 163 10.70 -21.39 -3.37
C ASN A 163 11.46 -20.07 -3.08
N VAL A 164 10.73 -18.97 -2.89
CA VAL A 164 11.26 -17.67 -2.52
C VAL A 164 10.72 -17.23 -1.16
N GLU A 165 11.52 -16.54 -0.38
CA GLU A 165 11.08 -16.02 0.92
C GLU A 165 10.21 -14.78 0.74
N MET A 166 9.21 -14.64 1.59
CA MET A 166 8.31 -13.48 1.61
C MET A 166 8.33 -12.82 2.98
N ALA A 167 8.61 -11.53 3.02
CA ALA A 167 8.52 -10.74 4.23
C ALA A 167 7.05 -10.56 4.67
N ARG A 168 6.85 -10.19 5.93
CA ARG A 168 5.51 -9.85 6.42
C ARG A 168 5.02 -8.52 5.80
N PRO A 169 3.71 -8.31 5.61
CA PRO A 169 3.12 -7.01 5.30
C PRO A 169 3.54 -5.93 6.30
N LEU A 170 3.30 -4.65 5.97
CA LEU A 170 3.64 -3.51 6.83
C LEU A 170 3.09 -3.67 8.25
N GLY A 171 1.83 -4.07 8.37
CA GLY A 171 1.19 -4.41 9.64
C GLY A 171 0.92 -3.20 10.55
N ALA A 172 0.61 -3.51 11.81
CA ALA A 172 0.38 -2.52 12.85
C ALA A 172 1.73 -1.98 13.38
N HIS A 173 2.36 -1.12 12.60
CA HIS A 173 3.64 -0.49 12.94
C HIS A 173 3.44 0.98 13.31
N HIS A 174 4.21 1.52 14.29
CA HIS A 174 4.06 2.91 14.72
C HIS A 174 4.24 3.90 13.56
N LEU A 175 5.18 3.66 12.63
CA LEU A 175 5.37 4.52 11.45
C LEU A 175 4.17 4.48 10.48
N VAL A 176 3.42 3.39 10.44
CA VAL A 176 2.13 3.34 9.70
C VAL A 176 1.12 4.25 10.38
N ALA A 177 1.00 4.16 11.72
CA ALA A 177 0.10 5.03 12.49
C ALA A 177 0.48 6.51 12.36
N GLU A 178 1.76 6.85 12.42
CA GLU A 178 2.26 8.22 12.20
C GLU A 178 1.90 8.72 10.80
N THR A 179 2.01 7.89 9.78
CA THR A 179 1.62 8.26 8.42
C THR A 179 0.11 8.54 8.32
N VAL A 180 -0.72 7.71 8.96
CA VAL A 180 -2.17 7.93 9.02
C VAL A 180 -2.51 9.25 9.71
N LEU A 181 -1.90 9.51 10.86
CA LEU A 181 -2.10 10.75 11.62
C LEU A 181 -1.65 11.98 10.82
N ASP A 182 -0.54 11.91 10.10
CA ASP A 182 -0.07 12.99 9.24
C ASP A 182 -1.10 13.32 8.14
N ARG A 183 -1.66 12.31 7.47
CA ARG A 183 -2.72 12.51 6.47
C ARG A 183 -3.98 13.13 7.08
N PHE A 184 -4.39 12.63 8.25
CA PHE A 184 -5.51 13.19 9.01
C PHE A 184 -5.30 14.66 9.35
N HIS A 185 -4.15 15.01 9.95
CA HIS A 185 -3.87 16.39 10.38
C HIS A 185 -3.79 17.36 9.21
N ARG A 186 -3.21 16.96 8.08
CA ARG A 186 -3.18 17.79 6.86
C ARG A 186 -4.59 18.08 6.35
N ALA A 187 -5.44 17.08 6.27
CA ALA A 187 -6.83 17.25 5.83
C ALA A 187 -7.64 18.12 6.81
N ALA A 188 -7.49 17.90 8.12
CA ALA A 188 -8.14 18.70 9.14
C ALA A 188 -7.69 20.17 9.10
N ALA A 189 -6.39 20.43 8.95
CA ALA A 189 -5.85 21.79 8.83
C ALA A 189 -6.34 22.51 7.56
N ALA A 190 -6.34 21.82 6.42
CA ALA A 190 -6.85 22.38 5.16
C ALA A 190 -8.32 22.79 5.26
N ARG A 191 -9.13 22.01 5.99
CA ARG A 191 -10.54 22.35 6.25
C ARG A 191 -10.71 23.62 7.09
N LEU A 192 -9.85 23.81 8.11
CA LEU A 192 -9.95 25.00 8.99
C LEU A 192 -9.52 26.28 8.28
N ALA A 193 -8.78 26.15 7.16
CA ALA A 193 -8.29 27.27 6.36
C ALA A 193 -9.22 27.65 5.19
N ALA A 194 -10.24 26.84 4.89
CA ALA A 194 -11.20 27.03 3.81
C ALA A 194 -12.51 27.68 4.28
#